data_afa786eef848930bb5125035433abffc
#
_entry.id   afa786eef848930bb5125035433abffc
#
_cell.length_a   1.000
_cell.length_b   1.000
_cell.length_c   1.000
_cell.angle_alpha   90.00
_cell.angle_beta   90.00
_cell.angle_gamma   90.00
#
_symmetry.space_group_name_H-M   'P 1'
#
loop_
_entity.id
_entity.type
_entity.pdbx_description
1 polymer ?
#
loop_
_entity_poly.entity_id
_entity_poly.type
_entity_poly.pdbx_seq_one_letter_code
_entity_poly.pdbx_strand_id
1 'polypeptide(L)'
;MVILKLVQGLIANNILEKRFSYWLSDSSIATGMKLNNYLFSIFFTLIIIIFTTIHYSFPDSVKFLNNFPTHPDIRLVSISWIETAFKTAVLKGDSFFDGISFGIRTVLDFLELLFLETPWIVIFTLIVLLTTLSAGPRAGIVSGSFLAYMGLLGFWKLAMITIALLNTAAFLSIILGIPLGIFCSTRPRFYAFIRPIMDFMQTMPAFVFMIPIIAFFGVGKVAAVLITMIFGGTPVVRFTVLALKGVPSNVREAAISYGASKWYLLTKVDLPLAAPTIMAGVNQTVLLSLTMVVVASLVGAKGLGLEVLEALQYTNVGQGILAGIAILFCALILDKIVQGKKNS
;
A
#
# COMPACT_ATOMS: atom_id res chain seq x y z
N MET A 1 -11.23 24.71 1.25
CA MET A 1 -11.14 24.31 -0.18
C MET A 1 -11.41 22.82 -0.42
N VAL A 2 -10.85 21.90 0.36
CA VAL A 2 -11.06 20.43 0.21
C VAL A 2 -12.52 20.02 0.50
N ILE A 3 -13.13 20.54 1.57
CA ILE A 3 -14.54 20.23 1.93
C ILE A 3 -15.50 20.73 0.85
N LEU A 4 -15.25 21.91 0.27
CA LEU A 4 -16.07 22.44 -0.82
C LEU A 4 -15.99 21.58 -2.08
N LYS A 5 -14.79 21.05 -2.40
CA LYS A 5 -14.59 20.10 -3.51
C LYS A 5 -15.23 18.74 -3.25
N LEU A 6 -15.21 18.26 -2.00
CA LEU A 6 -15.89 17.01 -1.62
C LEU A 6 -17.41 17.15 -1.68
N VAL A 7 -17.96 18.25 -1.18
CA VAL A 7 -19.40 18.55 -1.25
C VAL A 7 -19.82 18.80 -2.71
N GLN A 8 -19.03 19.53 -3.49
CA GLN A 8 -19.26 19.70 -4.93
C GLN A 8 -19.17 18.38 -5.68
N GLY A 9 -18.22 17.50 -5.36
CA GLY A 9 -18.06 16.19 -5.98
C GLY A 9 -19.25 15.25 -5.70
N LEU A 10 -19.72 15.19 -4.46
CA LEU A 10 -20.88 14.38 -4.06
C LEU A 10 -22.19 14.89 -4.67
N ILE A 11 -22.38 16.23 -4.69
CA ILE A 11 -23.57 16.84 -5.27
C ILE A 11 -23.52 16.81 -6.80
N ALA A 12 -22.33 17.02 -7.42
CA ALA A 12 -22.15 17.00 -8.85
C ALA A 12 -22.40 15.61 -9.44
N ASN A 13 -21.99 14.54 -8.77
CA ASN A 13 -22.19 13.17 -9.24
C ASN A 13 -23.69 12.82 -9.30
N ASN A 14 -24.45 13.12 -8.25
CA ASN A 14 -25.90 12.91 -8.22
C ASN A 14 -26.68 13.78 -9.21
N ILE A 15 -26.22 15.01 -9.44
CA ILE A 15 -26.83 15.93 -10.41
C ILE A 15 -26.48 15.50 -11.85
N LEU A 16 -25.26 15.06 -12.09
CA LEU A 16 -24.80 14.57 -13.39
C LEU A 16 -25.48 13.26 -13.79
N GLU A 17 -25.60 12.30 -12.86
CA GLU A 17 -26.31 11.04 -13.11
C GLU A 17 -27.81 11.27 -13.41
N LYS A 18 -28.48 12.12 -12.63
CA LYS A 18 -29.87 12.47 -12.89
C LYS A 18 -30.02 13.21 -14.24
N ARG A 19 -29.14 14.13 -14.57
CA ARG A 19 -29.15 14.83 -15.86
C ARG A 19 -28.83 13.92 -17.02
N PHE A 20 -27.88 13.01 -16.85
CA PHE A 20 -27.54 12.04 -17.88
C PHE A 20 -28.68 11.06 -18.15
N SER A 21 -29.40 10.60 -17.12
CA SER A 21 -30.57 9.75 -17.28
C SER A 21 -31.75 10.50 -17.95
N TYR A 22 -31.96 11.79 -17.63
CA TYR A 22 -32.95 12.63 -18.32
C TYR A 22 -32.57 12.91 -19.78
N TRP A 23 -31.31 13.15 -20.08
CA TRP A 23 -30.81 13.34 -21.45
C TRP A 23 -30.90 12.04 -22.27
N LEU A 24 -30.69 10.87 -21.68
CA LEU A 24 -30.91 9.57 -22.33
C LEU A 24 -32.39 9.34 -22.69
N SER A 25 -33.33 9.88 -21.91
CA SER A 25 -34.75 9.77 -22.18
C SER A 25 -35.26 10.83 -23.18
N ASP A 26 -34.61 12.00 -23.26
CA ASP A 26 -34.98 13.10 -24.17
C ASP A 26 -33.75 13.94 -24.54
N SER A 27 -33.23 13.75 -25.74
CA SER A 27 -32.04 14.43 -26.26
C SER A 27 -32.24 15.95 -26.51
N SER A 28 -33.46 16.46 -26.40
CA SER A 28 -33.77 17.89 -26.51
C SER A 28 -33.40 18.68 -25.23
N ILE A 29 -33.12 17.99 -24.12
CA ILE A 29 -32.78 18.64 -22.86
C ILE A 29 -31.35 19.18 -22.91
N ALA A 30 -31.20 20.52 -22.75
CA ALA A 30 -29.92 21.19 -22.75
C ALA A 30 -29.02 20.65 -21.59
N THR A 31 -27.85 20.09 -21.94
CA THR A 31 -26.87 19.53 -21.01
C THR A 31 -26.06 20.60 -20.27
N GLY A 32 -26.14 21.89 -20.68
CA GLY A 32 -25.43 23.01 -20.08
C GLY A 32 -25.92 23.39 -18.68
N MET A 33 -25.06 24.01 -17.87
CA MET A 33 -25.48 24.64 -16.61
C MET A 33 -26.52 25.75 -16.93
N LYS A 34 -27.60 25.82 -16.15
CA LYS A 34 -28.55 26.92 -16.27
C LYS A 34 -27.84 28.27 -16.02
N LEU A 35 -28.25 29.32 -16.72
CA LEU A 35 -27.69 30.68 -16.59
C LEU A 35 -27.62 31.12 -15.12
N ASN A 36 -28.63 30.76 -14.30
CA ASN A 36 -28.66 31.06 -12.85
C ASN A 36 -27.47 30.45 -12.08
N ASN A 37 -26.98 29.28 -12.48
CA ASN A 37 -25.84 28.65 -11.81
C ASN A 37 -24.52 29.36 -12.18
N TYR A 38 -24.41 29.88 -13.39
CA TYR A 38 -23.28 30.73 -13.79
C TYR A 38 -23.31 32.07 -13.04
N LEU A 39 -24.48 32.71 -12.98
CA LEU A 39 -24.66 33.97 -12.24
C LEU A 39 -24.32 33.77 -10.75
N PHE A 40 -24.80 32.67 -10.15
CA PHE A 40 -24.47 32.33 -8.75
C PHE A 40 -22.98 32.08 -8.55
N SER A 41 -22.33 31.36 -9.47
CA SER A 41 -20.87 31.11 -9.41
C SER A 41 -20.08 32.40 -9.55
N ILE A 42 -20.46 33.27 -10.50
CA ILE A 42 -19.82 34.59 -10.68
C ILE A 42 -20.02 35.47 -9.46
N PHE A 43 -21.24 35.53 -8.91
CA PHE A 43 -21.54 36.27 -7.68
C PHE A 43 -20.67 35.79 -6.49
N PHE A 44 -20.58 34.50 -6.29
CA PHE A 44 -19.78 33.93 -5.22
C PHE A 44 -18.27 34.20 -5.41
N THR A 45 -17.79 34.14 -6.66
CA THR A 45 -16.40 34.47 -7.01
C THR A 45 -16.12 35.94 -6.76
N LEU A 46 -17.04 36.86 -7.12
CA LEU A 46 -16.93 38.29 -6.84
C LEU A 46 -16.88 38.58 -5.34
N ILE A 47 -17.73 37.92 -4.54
CA ILE A 47 -17.69 38.04 -3.08
C ILE A 47 -16.33 37.62 -2.55
N ILE A 48 -15.78 36.49 -2.99
CA ILE A 48 -14.46 36.04 -2.57
C ILE A 48 -13.39 37.08 -2.93
N ILE A 49 -13.42 37.60 -4.15
CA ILE A 49 -12.47 38.63 -4.61
C ILE A 49 -12.59 39.88 -3.75
N ILE A 50 -13.79 40.38 -3.47
CA ILE A 50 -14.04 41.56 -2.64
C ILE A 50 -13.48 41.34 -1.23
N PHE A 51 -13.80 40.20 -0.59
CA PHE A 51 -13.30 39.88 0.74
C PHE A 51 -11.75 39.76 0.75
N THR A 52 -11.17 39.16 -0.27
CA THR A 52 -9.71 39.02 -0.41
C THR A 52 -9.07 40.40 -0.58
N THR A 53 -9.68 41.31 -1.39
CA THR A 53 -9.18 42.64 -1.62
C THR A 53 -9.29 43.51 -0.36
N ILE A 54 -10.41 43.45 0.39
CA ILE A 54 -10.60 44.13 1.66
C ILE A 54 -9.58 43.65 2.69
N HIS A 55 -9.36 42.33 2.77
CA HIS A 55 -8.35 41.74 3.67
C HIS A 55 -6.93 42.24 3.33
N TYR A 56 -6.57 42.28 2.04
CA TYR A 56 -5.25 42.76 1.59
C TYR A 56 -5.07 44.26 1.85
N SER A 57 -6.11 45.08 1.61
CA SER A 57 -6.04 46.55 1.76
C SER A 57 -6.13 47.01 3.22
N PHE A 58 -6.84 46.24 4.05
CA PHE A 58 -7.09 46.59 5.48
C PHE A 58 -6.87 45.37 6.38
N PRO A 59 -5.61 44.93 6.59
CA PRO A 59 -5.32 43.69 7.32
C PRO A 59 -5.76 43.72 8.79
N ASP A 60 -5.90 44.89 9.42
CA ASP A 60 -6.31 45.01 10.84
C ASP A 60 -7.79 45.26 11.07
N SER A 61 -8.59 45.43 9.99
CA SER A 61 -9.98 45.88 10.12
C SER A 61 -10.92 44.78 10.65
N VAL A 62 -10.63 43.51 10.40
CA VAL A 62 -11.49 42.36 10.81
C VAL A 62 -10.62 41.20 11.33
N LYS A 63 -10.17 41.31 12.60
CA LYS A 63 -9.32 40.28 13.24
C LYS A 63 -9.90 38.86 13.18
N PHE A 64 -11.21 38.69 13.18
CA PHE A 64 -11.87 37.41 13.11
C PHE A 64 -11.75 36.73 11.71
N LEU A 65 -11.68 37.54 10.63
CA LEU A 65 -11.48 37.00 9.27
C LEU A 65 -10.00 36.71 8.96
N ASN A 66 -9.10 37.38 9.67
CA ASN A 66 -7.65 37.27 9.47
C ASN A 66 -7.08 36.00 10.13
N ASN A 67 -7.61 35.63 11.28
CA ASN A 67 -7.14 34.50 12.05
C ASN A 67 -8.30 33.52 12.30
N PHE A 68 -8.13 32.26 11.86
CA PHE A 68 -9.04 31.21 12.25
C PHE A 68 -9.04 31.09 13.80
N PRO A 69 -10.20 31.04 14.47
CA PRO A 69 -10.26 30.94 15.93
C PRO A 69 -9.60 29.62 16.38
N THR A 70 -8.35 29.72 16.78
CA THR A 70 -7.60 28.58 17.30
C THR A 70 -7.75 28.52 18.81
N HIS A 71 -8.07 27.33 19.31
CA HIS A 71 -8.08 27.02 20.75
C HIS A 71 -6.87 26.15 21.07
N PRO A 72 -5.75 26.74 21.53
CA PRO A 72 -4.52 25.97 21.82
C PRO A 72 -4.78 24.85 22.84
N ASP A 73 -5.68 25.06 23.77
CA ASP A 73 -6.05 24.07 24.79
C ASP A 73 -6.64 22.81 24.19
N ILE A 74 -7.48 22.91 23.14
CA ILE A 74 -8.06 21.74 22.47
C ILE A 74 -6.93 20.88 21.87
N ARG A 75 -5.93 21.50 21.25
CA ARG A 75 -4.78 20.80 20.67
C ARG A 75 -3.97 20.09 21.76
N LEU A 76 -3.66 20.76 22.85
CA LEU A 76 -2.88 20.22 23.95
C LEU A 76 -3.61 19.06 24.65
N VAL A 77 -4.90 19.21 24.92
CA VAL A 77 -5.74 18.16 25.49
C VAL A 77 -5.83 16.96 24.55
N SER A 78 -5.99 17.18 23.23
CA SER A 78 -6.02 16.10 22.25
C SER A 78 -4.69 15.35 22.19
N ILE A 79 -3.57 16.05 22.22
CA ILE A 79 -2.22 15.44 22.25
C ILE A 79 -2.07 14.58 23.51
N SER A 80 -2.35 15.14 24.69
CA SER A 80 -2.19 14.41 25.96
C SER A 80 -3.09 13.20 26.06
N TRP A 81 -4.32 13.28 25.53
CA TRP A 81 -5.25 12.15 25.48
C TRP A 81 -4.73 11.02 24.57
N ILE A 82 -4.26 11.38 23.36
CA ILE A 82 -3.67 10.42 22.42
C ILE A 82 -2.43 9.77 23.03
N GLU A 83 -1.51 10.55 23.59
CA GLU A 83 -0.30 10.01 24.24
C GLU A 83 -0.61 9.06 25.39
N THR A 84 -1.59 9.41 26.23
CA THR A 84 -2.01 8.58 27.36
C THR A 84 -2.65 7.27 26.87
N ALA A 85 -3.50 7.35 25.83
CA ALA A 85 -4.11 6.19 25.20
C ALA A 85 -3.04 5.23 24.62
N PHE A 86 -2.05 5.79 23.90
CA PHE A 86 -0.94 5.00 23.34
C PHE A 86 -0.07 4.37 24.44
N LYS A 87 0.34 5.15 25.45
CA LYS A 87 1.12 4.61 26.60
C LYS A 87 0.39 3.47 27.30
N THR A 88 -0.92 3.65 27.52
CA THR A 88 -1.74 2.61 28.15
C THR A 88 -1.86 1.36 27.26
N ALA A 89 -2.01 1.54 25.96
CA ALA A 89 -2.07 0.44 25.01
C ALA A 89 -0.74 -0.33 24.93
N VAL A 90 0.39 0.37 24.92
CA VAL A 90 1.74 -0.25 24.97
C VAL A 90 1.89 -1.08 26.25
N LEU A 91 1.64 -0.49 27.43
CA LEU A 91 1.82 -1.17 28.71
C LEU A 91 0.90 -2.39 28.89
N LYS A 92 -0.35 -2.30 28.43
CA LYS A 92 -1.29 -3.43 28.54
C LYS A 92 -1.13 -4.48 27.45
N GLY A 93 -0.55 -4.10 26.31
CA GLY A 93 -0.39 -4.95 25.15
C GLY A 93 1.01 -5.55 24.98
N ASP A 94 1.92 -5.32 25.91
CA ASP A 94 3.34 -5.69 25.81
C ASP A 94 3.55 -7.14 25.34
N SER A 95 2.99 -8.11 26.05
CA SER A 95 3.07 -9.52 25.67
C SER A 95 2.49 -9.83 24.27
N PHE A 96 1.47 -9.11 23.85
CA PHE A 96 0.87 -9.28 22.52
C PHE A 96 1.79 -8.73 21.42
N PHE A 97 2.34 -7.55 21.63
CA PHE A 97 3.28 -6.93 20.69
C PHE A 97 4.60 -7.68 20.61
N ASP A 98 5.07 -8.20 21.75
CA ASP A 98 6.25 -9.08 21.81
C ASP A 98 6.02 -10.38 21.05
N GLY A 99 4.85 -10.99 21.17
CA GLY A 99 4.48 -12.18 20.39
C GLY A 99 4.49 -11.94 18.89
N ILE A 100 3.95 -10.81 18.43
CA ILE A 100 4.01 -10.40 17.00
C ILE A 100 5.47 -10.17 16.59
N SER A 101 6.23 -9.45 17.41
CA SER A 101 7.65 -9.17 17.17
C SER A 101 8.46 -10.45 17.03
N PHE A 102 8.22 -11.41 17.92
CA PHE A 102 8.87 -12.73 17.88
C PHE A 102 8.55 -13.48 16.59
N GLY A 103 7.29 -13.52 16.18
CA GLY A 103 6.89 -14.17 14.93
C GLY A 103 7.53 -13.55 13.69
N ILE A 104 7.55 -12.20 13.61
CA ILE A 104 8.19 -11.48 12.51
C ILE A 104 9.70 -11.70 12.51
N ARG A 105 10.37 -11.61 13.69
CA ARG A 105 11.81 -11.85 13.81
C ARG A 105 12.17 -13.25 13.37
N THR A 106 11.43 -14.26 13.81
CA THR A 106 11.70 -15.66 13.43
C THR A 106 11.73 -15.85 11.92
N VAL A 107 10.76 -15.29 11.18
CA VAL A 107 10.73 -15.38 9.72
C VAL A 107 11.86 -14.57 9.09
N LEU A 108 12.09 -13.35 9.59
CA LEU A 108 13.13 -12.46 9.06
C LEU A 108 14.53 -13.02 9.29
N ASP A 109 14.82 -13.44 10.52
CA ASP A 109 16.14 -13.98 10.90
C ASP A 109 16.44 -15.29 10.12
N PHE A 110 15.43 -16.13 9.90
CA PHE A 110 15.56 -17.31 9.05
C PHE A 110 15.93 -16.93 7.58
N LEU A 111 15.25 -15.94 7.02
CA LEU A 111 15.56 -15.49 5.65
C LEU A 111 16.90 -14.75 5.58
N GLU A 112 17.23 -13.93 6.58
CA GLU A 112 18.56 -13.31 6.65
C GLU A 112 19.68 -14.36 6.74
N LEU A 113 19.52 -15.37 7.59
CA LEU A 113 20.48 -16.47 7.70
C LEU A 113 20.62 -17.18 6.34
N LEU A 114 19.52 -17.48 5.68
CA LEU A 114 19.54 -18.12 4.37
C LEU A 114 20.30 -17.27 3.33
N PHE A 115 20.08 -15.96 3.28
CA PHE A 115 20.67 -15.10 2.25
C PHE A 115 22.06 -14.59 2.58
N LEU A 116 22.43 -14.46 3.87
CA LEU A 116 23.70 -13.87 4.29
C LEU A 116 24.76 -14.90 4.67
N GLU A 117 24.37 -16.01 5.29
CA GLU A 117 25.33 -17.04 5.74
C GLU A 117 25.60 -18.08 4.63
N THR A 118 24.72 -18.21 3.65
CA THR A 118 24.94 -19.10 2.51
C THR A 118 25.98 -18.47 1.56
N PRO A 119 26.95 -19.27 1.04
CA PRO A 119 27.94 -18.77 0.08
C PRO A 119 27.28 -18.06 -1.10
N TRP A 120 27.82 -16.90 -1.48
CA TRP A 120 27.23 -16.04 -2.52
C TRP A 120 26.95 -16.77 -3.84
N ILE A 121 27.82 -17.72 -4.23
CA ILE A 121 27.67 -18.48 -5.48
C ILE A 121 26.41 -19.38 -5.46
N VAL A 122 26.05 -19.92 -4.29
CA VAL A 122 24.85 -20.74 -4.11
C VAL A 122 23.61 -19.89 -4.27
N ILE A 123 23.55 -18.73 -3.60
CA ILE A 123 22.43 -17.77 -3.71
C ILE A 123 22.32 -17.23 -5.13
N PHE A 124 23.45 -16.87 -5.76
CA PHE A 124 23.50 -16.43 -7.15
C PHE A 124 22.88 -17.49 -8.08
N THR A 125 23.36 -18.73 -7.96
CA THR A 125 22.88 -19.83 -8.80
C THR A 125 21.42 -20.14 -8.54
N LEU A 126 20.99 -20.13 -7.27
CA LEU A 126 19.60 -20.37 -6.87
C LEU A 126 18.66 -19.33 -7.49
N ILE A 127 18.98 -18.04 -7.38
CA ILE A 127 18.14 -16.96 -7.93
C ILE A 127 18.09 -17.04 -9.45
N VAL A 128 19.23 -17.27 -10.12
CA VAL A 128 19.27 -17.45 -11.58
C VAL A 128 18.48 -18.67 -12.01
N LEU A 129 18.58 -19.78 -11.28
CA LEU A 129 17.81 -20.98 -11.55
C LEU A 129 16.30 -20.73 -11.37
N LEU A 130 15.90 -20.11 -10.26
CA LEU A 130 14.48 -19.80 -10.01
C LEU A 130 13.91 -18.88 -11.09
N THR A 131 14.64 -17.83 -11.49
CA THR A 131 14.18 -16.93 -12.56
C THR A 131 14.14 -17.62 -13.92
N THR A 132 15.08 -18.54 -14.19
CA THR A 132 15.08 -19.34 -15.42
C THR A 132 13.88 -20.29 -15.48
N LEU A 133 13.58 -20.97 -14.38
CA LEU A 133 12.44 -21.90 -14.29
C LEU A 133 11.10 -21.15 -14.36
N SER A 134 11.01 -19.99 -13.70
CA SER A 134 9.77 -19.21 -13.65
C SER A 134 9.51 -18.45 -14.96
N ALA A 135 10.49 -17.72 -15.50
CA ALA A 135 10.29 -16.76 -16.60
C ALA A 135 11.10 -17.10 -17.88
N GLY A 136 11.85 -18.19 -17.86
CA GLY A 136 12.64 -18.67 -19.01
C GLY A 136 14.11 -18.24 -19.02
N PRO A 137 14.95 -18.80 -19.92
CA PRO A 137 16.40 -18.64 -19.88
C PRO A 137 16.87 -17.19 -20.09
N ARG A 138 16.15 -16.42 -20.90
CA ARG A 138 16.46 -14.97 -21.07
C ARG A 138 16.33 -14.20 -19.75
N ALA A 139 15.30 -14.49 -18.96
CA ALA A 139 15.10 -13.86 -17.66
C ALA A 139 16.21 -14.27 -16.67
N GLY A 140 16.66 -15.53 -16.71
CA GLY A 140 17.80 -15.99 -15.92
C GLY A 140 19.10 -15.25 -16.22
N ILE A 141 19.43 -15.06 -17.51
CA ILE A 141 20.63 -14.29 -17.92
C ILE A 141 20.54 -12.85 -17.43
N VAL A 142 19.39 -12.19 -17.60
CA VAL A 142 19.17 -10.81 -17.14
C VAL A 142 19.30 -10.73 -15.62
N SER A 143 18.70 -11.66 -14.88
CA SER A 143 18.81 -11.70 -13.41
C SER A 143 20.25 -11.94 -12.96
N GLY A 144 20.99 -12.80 -13.66
CA GLY A 144 22.42 -13.01 -13.42
C GLY A 144 23.24 -11.72 -13.62
N SER A 145 22.95 -10.95 -14.68
CA SER A 145 23.59 -9.65 -14.91
C SER A 145 23.26 -8.63 -13.79
N PHE A 146 22.04 -8.63 -13.29
CA PHE A 146 21.64 -7.76 -12.18
C PHE A 146 22.34 -8.14 -10.87
N LEU A 147 22.43 -9.43 -10.58
CA LEU A 147 23.19 -9.92 -9.42
C LEU A 147 24.68 -9.63 -9.53
N ALA A 148 25.26 -9.78 -10.73
CA ALA A 148 26.66 -9.43 -11.00
C ALA A 148 26.92 -7.93 -10.77
N TYR A 149 26.03 -7.05 -11.22
CA TYR A 149 26.08 -5.61 -10.94
C TYR A 149 26.16 -5.35 -9.42
N MET A 150 25.25 -5.96 -8.65
CA MET A 150 25.21 -5.79 -7.19
C MET A 150 26.49 -6.33 -6.52
N GLY A 151 27.02 -7.46 -7.01
CA GLY A 151 28.26 -8.04 -6.50
C GLY A 151 29.50 -7.19 -6.81
N LEU A 152 29.66 -6.76 -8.05
CA LEU A 152 30.82 -5.97 -8.50
C LEU A 152 30.89 -4.59 -7.84
N LEU A 153 29.73 -3.97 -7.56
CA LEU A 153 29.69 -2.66 -6.90
C LEU A 153 29.69 -2.75 -5.37
N GLY A 154 29.81 -3.94 -4.78
CA GLY A 154 29.86 -4.11 -3.33
C GLY A 154 28.48 -4.06 -2.63
N PHE A 155 27.39 -4.00 -3.38
CA PHE A 155 26.02 -3.96 -2.84
C PHE A 155 25.46 -5.34 -2.48
N TRP A 156 26.21 -6.44 -2.67
CA TRP A 156 25.72 -7.81 -2.47
C TRP A 156 25.05 -8.01 -1.10
N LYS A 157 25.77 -7.70 -0.03
CA LYS A 157 25.26 -7.88 1.33
C LYS A 157 24.00 -7.02 1.60
N LEU A 158 24.02 -5.78 1.15
CA LEU A 158 22.90 -4.86 1.32
C LEU A 158 21.67 -5.29 0.50
N ALA A 159 21.89 -5.82 -0.70
CA ALA A 159 20.83 -6.39 -1.53
C ALA A 159 20.20 -7.63 -0.87
N MET A 160 21.00 -8.52 -0.30
CA MET A 160 20.48 -9.71 0.40
C MET A 160 19.67 -9.34 1.64
N ILE A 161 20.10 -8.36 2.44
CA ILE A 161 19.31 -7.83 3.56
C ILE A 161 17.98 -7.25 3.06
N THR A 162 18.03 -6.47 1.98
CA THR A 162 16.81 -5.88 1.39
C THR A 162 15.85 -6.95 0.90
N ILE A 163 16.36 -7.96 0.18
CA ILE A 163 15.56 -9.09 -0.31
C ILE A 163 14.95 -9.89 0.85
N ALA A 164 15.71 -10.14 1.93
CA ALA A 164 15.20 -10.83 3.12
C ALA A 164 14.04 -10.08 3.78
N LEU A 165 14.20 -8.77 3.98
CA LEU A 165 13.16 -7.92 4.56
C LEU A 165 11.90 -7.88 3.70
N LEU A 166 12.06 -7.67 2.39
CA LEU A 166 10.95 -7.61 1.43
C LEU A 166 10.21 -8.94 1.33
N ASN A 167 10.95 -10.05 1.24
CA ASN A 167 10.35 -11.38 1.22
C ASN A 167 9.60 -11.68 2.51
N THR A 168 10.13 -11.28 3.68
CA THR A 168 9.43 -11.40 4.97
C THR A 168 8.11 -10.64 4.93
N ALA A 169 8.14 -9.37 4.55
CA ALA A 169 6.95 -8.53 4.49
C ALA A 169 5.91 -9.06 3.49
N ALA A 170 6.35 -9.43 2.28
CA ALA A 170 5.47 -9.98 1.25
C ALA A 170 4.88 -11.33 1.67
N PHE A 171 5.70 -12.24 2.20
CA PHE A 171 5.27 -13.56 2.67
C PHE A 171 4.22 -13.47 3.77
N LEU A 172 4.46 -12.65 4.79
CA LEU A 172 3.49 -12.43 5.87
C LEU A 172 2.22 -11.74 5.35
N SER A 173 2.36 -10.77 4.44
CA SER A 173 1.21 -10.12 3.79
C SER A 173 0.35 -11.11 3.01
N ILE A 174 0.95 -12.06 2.32
CA ILE A 174 0.25 -13.08 1.54
C ILE A 174 -0.44 -14.10 2.46
N ILE A 175 0.30 -14.62 3.46
CA ILE A 175 -0.24 -15.61 4.40
C ILE A 175 -1.40 -15.06 5.22
N LEU A 176 -1.36 -13.79 5.61
CA LEU A 176 -2.44 -13.16 6.37
C LEU A 176 -3.52 -12.57 5.43
N GLY A 177 -3.11 -12.02 4.31
CA GLY A 177 -4.00 -11.31 3.40
C GLY A 177 -4.94 -12.21 2.60
N ILE A 178 -4.47 -13.38 2.13
CA ILE A 178 -5.34 -14.32 1.40
C ILE A 178 -6.47 -14.85 2.29
N PRO A 179 -6.21 -15.39 3.51
CA PRO A 179 -7.28 -15.81 4.43
C PRO A 179 -8.23 -14.67 4.81
N LEU A 180 -7.69 -13.47 5.07
CA LEU A 180 -8.51 -12.28 5.35
C LEU A 180 -9.39 -11.94 4.15
N GLY A 181 -8.86 -11.99 2.93
CA GLY A 181 -9.60 -11.77 1.70
C GLY A 181 -10.72 -12.81 1.48
N ILE A 182 -10.44 -14.09 1.75
CA ILE A 182 -11.46 -15.16 1.71
C ILE A 182 -12.56 -14.89 2.72
N PHE A 183 -12.21 -14.54 3.95
CA PHE A 183 -13.17 -14.18 4.99
C PHE A 183 -14.02 -12.97 4.62
N CYS A 184 -13.40 -11.92 4.09
CA CYS A 184 -14.08 -10.73 3.59
C CYS A 184 -15.02 -11.02 2.41
N SER A 185 -14.66 -11.94 1.51
CA SER A 185 -15.49 -12.30 0.35
C SER A 185 -16.80 -12.96 0.74
N THR A 186 -16.78 -13.75 1.82
CA THR A 186 -17.95 -14.47 2.35
C THR A 186 -18.83 -13.61 3.27
N ARG A 187 -18.33 -12.47 3.77
CA ARG A 187 -19.02 -11.60 4.72
C ARG A 187 -19.04 -10.13 4.27
N PRO A 188 -19.99 -9.73 3.42
CA PRO A 188 -20.04 -8.38 2.85
C PRO A 188 -20.05 -7.26 3.88
N ARG A 189 -20.72 -7.44 5.02
CA ARG A 189 -20.75 -6.44 6.12
C ARG A 189 -19.38 -6.23 6.74
N PHE A 190 -18.62 -7.29 6.95
CA PHE A 190 -17.26 -7.23 7.47
C PHE A 190 -16.32 -6.56 6.45
N TYR A 191 -16.45 -6.90 5.18
CA TYR A 191 -15.68 -6.24 4.13
C TYR A 191 -15.99 -4.74 4.03
N ALA A 192 -17.25 -4.34 4.17
CA ALA A 192 -17.65 -2.92 4.20
C ALA A 192 -16.99 -2.15 5.36
N PHE A 193 -16.71 -2.82 6.49
CA PHE A 193 -15.98 -2.24 7.62
C PHE A 193 -14.46 -2.18 7.37
N ILE A 194 -13.86 -3.24 6.83
CA ILE A 194 -12.41 -3.34 6.59
C ILE A 194 -11.95 -2.46 5.42
N ARG A 195 -12.79 -2.30 4.39
CA ARG A 195 -12.44 -1.54 3.18
C ARG A 195 -11.99 -0.10 3.49
N PRO A 196 -12.71 0.73 4.26
CA PRO A 196 -12.26 2.07 4.61
C PRO A 196 -10.94 2.09 5.37
N ILE A 197 -10.67 1.09 6.22
CA ILE A 197 -9.40 0.95 6.93
C ILE A 197 -8.25 0.72 5.94
N MET A 198 -8.45 -0.18 4.98
CA MET A 198 -7.45 -0.41 3.92
C MET A 198 -7.26 0.82 3.02
N ASP A 199 -8.35 1.55 2.71
CA ASP A 199 -8.28 2.80 1.95
C ASP A 199 -7.48 3.86 2.73
N PHE A 200 -7.72 4.00 4.03
CA PHE A 200 -6.98 4.88 4.91
C PHE A 200 -5.49 4.52 4.97
N MET A 201 -5.15 3.23 5.12
CA MET A 201 -3.76 2.76 5.16
C MET A 201 -2.99 3.08 3.87
N GLN A 202 -3.64 3.10 2.71
CA GLN A 202 -2.99 3.39 1.43
C GLN A 202 -2.96 4.88 1.06
N THR A 203 -3.93 5.66 1.55
CA THR A 203 -4.01 7.10 1.23
C THR A 203 -3.24 7.97 2.22
N MET A 204 -3.03 7.49 3.44
CA MET A 204 -2.26 8.20 4.45
C MET A 204 -0.77 8.15 4.12
N PRO A 205 -0.03 9.27 4.24
CA PRO A 205 1.42 9.24 4.08
C PRO A 205 2.08 8.23 5.02
N ALA A 206 3.02 7.44 4.51
CA ALA A 206 3.69 6.37 5.26
C ALA A 206 4.29 6.86 6.60
N PHE A 207 4.79 8.09 6.64
CA PHE A 207 5.35 8.70 7.84
C PHE A 207 4.37 8.79 9.02
N VAL A 208 3.06 8.93 8.74
CA VAL A 208 2.06 9.10 9.81
C VAL A 208 1.81 7.78 10.54
N PHE A 209 1.70 6.66 9.83
CA PHE A 209 1.51 5.36 10.50
C PHE A 209 2.82 4.73 11.00
N MET A 210 3.99 5.25 10.61
CA MET A 210 5.26 4.88 11.22
C MET A 210 5.29 5.20 12.73
N ILE A 211 4.71 6.35 13.12
CA ILE A 211 4.74 6.81 14.53
C ILE A 211 4.12 5.78 15.48
N PRO A 212 2.85 5.32 15.27
CA PRO A 212 2.28 4.29 16.12
C PRO A 212 3.03 2.95 16.06
N ILE A 213 3.55 2.56 14.89
CA ILE A 213 4.31 1.31 14.76
C ILE A 213 5.60 1.36 15.59
N ILE A 214 6.33 2.49 15.54
CA ILE A 214 7.52 2.68 16.35
C ILE A 214 7.16 2.70 17.85
N ALA A 215 6.03 3.30 18.22
CA ALA A 215 5.59 3.33 19.61
C ALA A 215 5.28 1.94 20.18
N PHE A 216 4.74 1.02 19.37
CA PHE A 216 4.40 -0.35 19.79
C PHE A 216 5.55 -1.34 19.64
N PHE A 217 6.39 -1.23 18.63
CA PHE A 217 7.39 -2.24 18.25
C PHE A 217 8.83 -1.75 18.34
N GLY A 218 9.03 -0.50 18.69
CA GLY A 218 10.36 0.14 18.71
C GLY A 218 10.91 0.42 17.29
N VAL A 219 12.08 1.06 17.27
CA VAL A 219 12.85 1.29 16.05
C VAL A 219 13.61 0.00 15.69
N GLY A 220 13.52 -0.43 14.44
CA GLY A 220 14.26 -1.61 13.97
C GLY A 220 13.57 -2.40 12.87
N LYS A 221 14.11 -3.59 12.61
CA LYS A 221 13.68 -4.46 11.50
C LYS A 221 12.19 -4.87 11.58
N VAL A 222 11.67 -5.11 12.80
CA VAL A 222 10.26 -5.50 13.00
C VAL A 222 9.32 -4.38 12.54
N ALA A 223 9.58 -3.14 12.99
CA ALA A 223 8.81 -1.98 12.57
C ALA A 223 8.88 -1.79 11.04
N ALA A 224 10.04 -1.97 10.44
CA ALA A 224 10.23 -1.88 9.00
C ALA A 224 9.41 -2.92 8.23
N VAL A 225 9.38 -4.18 8.68
CA VAL A 225 8.55 -5.24 8.09
C VAL A 225 7.06 -4.88 8.22
N LEU A 226 6.61 -4.43 9.40
CA LEU A 226 5.21 -4.05 9.63
C LEU A 226 4.76 -2.90 8.75
N ILE A 227 5.57 -1.84 8.62
CA ILE A 227 5.28 -0.71 7.74
C ILE A 227 5.12 -1.18 6.29
N THR A 228 6.05 -2.03 5.85
CA THR A 228 6.03 -2.61 4.50
C THR A 228 4.80 -3.50 4.30
N MET A 229 4.40 -4.30 5.30
CA MET A 229 3.21 -5.15 5.28
C MET A 229 1.91 -4.33 5.20
N ILE A 230 1.80 -3.27 6.00
CA ILE A 230 0.60 -2.43 6.05
C ILE A 230 0.35 -1.79 4.68
N PHE A 231 1.40 -1.25 4.07
CA PHE A 231 1.28 -0.59 2.77
C PHE A 231 1.16 -1.60 1.63
N GLY A 232 2.07 -2.60 1.59
CA GLY A 232 2.15 -3.58 0.52
C GLY A 232 1.09 -4.68 0.58
N GLY A 233 0.56 -5.00 1.76
CA GLY A 233 -0.36 -6.13 1.96
C GLY A 233 -1.82 -5.88 1.55
N THR A 234 -2.24 -4.64 1.42
CA THR A 234 -3.63 -4.31 1.06
C THR A 234 -4.08 -4.88 -0.30
N PRO A 235 -3.27 -4.87 -1.38
CA PRO A 235 -3.68 -5.41 -2.67
C PRO A 235 -4.07 -6.89 -2.61
N VAL A 236 -3.29 -7.73 -1.94
CA VAL A 236 -3.60 -9.18 -1.90
C VAL A 236 -4.97 -9.44 -1.28
N VAL A 237 -5.38 -8.69 -0.27
CA VAL A 237 -6.72 -8.79 0.33
C VAL A 237 -7.79 -8.38 -0.69
N ARG A 238 -7.61 -7.22 -1.34
CA ARG A 238 -8.59 -6.69 -2.32
C ARG A 238 -8.74 -7.59 -3.53
N PHE A 239 -7.63 -8.03 -4.11
CA PHE A 239 -7.65 -8.92 -5.27
C PHE A 239 -8.24 -10.29 -4.91
N THR A 240 -8.00 -10.81 -3.71
CA THR A 240 -8.64 -12.05 -3.23
C THR A 240 -10.16 -11.90 -3.14
N VAL A 241 -10.64 -10.77 -2.57
CA VAL A 241 -12.09 -10.49 -2.51
C VAL A 241 -12.67 -10.34 -3.92
N LEU A 242 -12.01 -9.60 -4.81
CA LEU A 242 -12.44 -9.39 -6.19
C LEU A 242 -12.49 -10.70 -6.95
N ALA A 243 -11.44 -11.51 -6.85
CA ALA A 243 -11.30 -12.78 -7.53
C ALA A 243 -12.42 -13.75 -7.13
N LEU A 244 -12.66 -13.91 -5.84
CA LEU A 244 -13.70 -14.81 -5.33
C LEU A 244 -15.11 -14.31 -5.65
N LYS A 245 -15.36 -13.01 -5.68
CA LYS A 245 -16.65 -12.45 -6.13
C LYS A 245 -16.85 -12.56 -7.65
N GLY A 246 -15.77 -12.60 -8.41
CA GLY A 246 -15.78 -12.72 -9.87
C GLY A 246 -15.99 -14.14 -10.38
N VAL A 247 -16.01 -15.17 -9.51
CA VAL A 247 -16.29 -16.57 -9.94
C VAL A 247 -17.74 -16.66 -10.44
N PRO A 248 -17.98 -17.17 -11.68
CA PRO A 248 -19.30 -17.25 -12.28
C PRO A 248 -20.29 -18.06 -11.43
N SER A 249 -21.50 -17.54 -11.24
CA SER A 249 -22.54 -18.19 -10.43
C SER A 249 -22.97 -19.53 -10.97
N ASN A 250 -23.06 -19.67 -12.30
CA ASN A 250 -23.42 -20.93 -12.98
C ASN A 250 -22.48 -22.10 -12.63
N VAL A 251 -21.17 -21.83 -12.49
CA VAL A 251 -20.20 -22.86 -12.08
C VAL A 251 -20.42 -23.28 -10.62
N ARG A 252 -20.71 -22.32 -9.75
CA ARG A 252 -21.03 -22.60 -8.34
C ARG A 252 -22.34 -23.40 -8.21
N GLU A 253 -23.37 -22.98 -8.93
CA GLU A 253 -24.68 -23.65 -8.95
C GLU A 253 -24.57 -25.10 -9.45
N ALA A 254 -23.80 -25.32 -10.52
CA ALA A 254 -23.53 -26.66 -11.00
C ALA A 254 -22.85 -27.51 -9.93
N ALA A 255 -21.78 -27.01 -9.30
CA ALA A 255 -21.08 -27.74 -8.24
C ALA A 255 -22.00 -28.06 -7.05
N ILE A 256 -22.86 -27.13 -6.64
CA ILE A 256 -23.83 -27.31 -5.56
C ILE A 256 -24.87 -28.40 -5.96
N SER A 257 -25.34 -28.40 -7.20
CA SER A 257 -26.26 -29.40 -7.73
C SER A 257 -25.70 -30.85 -7.70
N TYR A 258 -24.36 -30.97 -7.81
CA TYR A 258 -23.65 -32.23 -7.60
C TYR A 258 -23.31 -32.53 -6.13
N GLY A 259 -23.85 -31.77 -5.17
CA GLY A 259 -23.67 -32.00 -3.74
C GLY A 259 -22.38 -31.44 -3.13
N ALA A 260 -21.73 -30.49 -3.78
CA ALA A 260 -20.51 -29.88 -3.25
C ALA A 260 -20.75 -29.18 -1.90
N SER A 261 -19.98 -29.56 -0.87
CA SER A 261 -19.96 -28.86 0.40
C SER A 261 -19.33 -27.47 0.26
N LYS A 262 -19.58 -26.55 1.21
CA LYS A 262 -18.99 -25.19 1.20
C LYS A 262 -17.46 -25.22 1.15
N TRP A 263 -16.82 -26.15 1.83
CA TRP A 263 -15.37 -26.31 1.83
C TRP A 263 -14.86 -26.83 0.47
N TYR A 264 -15.56 -27.81 -0.08
CA TYR A 264 -15.25 -28.34 -1.42
C TYR A 264 -15.41 -27.25 -2.49
N LEU A 265 -16.50 -26.49 -2.43
CA LEU A 265 -16.76 -25.36 -3.34
C LEU A 265 -15.62 -24.34 -3.27
N LEU A 266 -15.22 -23.91 -2.05
CA LEU A 266 -14.13 -22.96 -1.88
C LEU A 266 -12.80 -23.51 -2.45
N THR A 267 -12.40 -24.73 -2.07
CA THR A 267 -11.06 -25.24 -2.36
C THR A 267 -10.91 -25.84 -3.76
N LYS A 268 -11.97 -26.41 -4.33
CA LYS A 268 -11.93 -27.12 -5.62
C LYS A 268 -12.53 -26.33 -6.78
N VAL A 269 -13.34 -25.31 -6.50
CA VAL A 269 -13.99 -24.49 -7.52
C VAL A 269 -13.55 -23.04 -7.44
N ASP A 270 -13.83 -22.37 -6.31
CA ASP A 270 -13.63 -20.91 -6.19
C ASP A 270 -12.16 -20.53 -6.23
N LEU A 271 -11.30 -21.14 -5.41
CA LEU A 271 -9.87 -20.81 -5.33
C LEU A 271 -9.12 -21.11 -6.64
N PRO A 272 -9.31 -22.27 -7.31
CA PRO A 272 -8.65 -22.51 -8.59
C PRO A 272 -9.04 -21.51 -9.68
N LEU A 273 -10.32 -21.15 -9.77
CA LEU A 273 -10.80 -20.15 -10.73
C LEU A 273 -10.38 -18.73 -10.37
N ALA A 274 -10.26 -18.43 -9.10
CA ALA A 274 -9.80 -17.13 -8.58
C ALA A 274 -8.27 -16.97 -8.61
N ALA A 275 -7.51 -18.07 -8.68
CA ALA A 275 -6.06 -18.09 -8.55
C ALA A 275 -5.33 -17.08 -9.47
N PRO A 276 -5.64 -16.91 -10.75
CA PRO A 276 -4.95 -15.95 -11.61
C PRO A 276 -5.08 -14.52 -11.10
N THR A 277 -6.28 -14.15 -10.63
CA THR A 277 -6.53 -12.80 -10.09
C THR A 277 -5.91 -12.62 -8.70
N ILE A 278 -5.90 -13.67 -7.86
CA ILE A 278 -5.20 -13.65 -6.57
C ILE A 278 -3.68 -13.45 -6.79
N MET A 279 -3.10 -14.17 -7.77
CA MET A 279 -1.68 -14.03 -8.11
C MET A 279 -1.34 -12.62 -8.63
N ALA A 280 -2.25 -11.95 -9.35
CA ALA A 280 -2.09 -10.54 -9.69
C ALA A 280 -2.01 -9.66 -8.43
N GLY A 281 -2.81 -9.96 -7.40
CA GLY A 281 -2.75 -9.30 -6.09
C GLY A 281 -1.44 -9.57 -5.36
N VAL A 282 -0.96 -10.80 -5.38
CA VAL A 282 0.36 -11.18 -4.81
C VAL A 282 1.48 -10.39 -5.48
N ASN A 283 1.48 -10.34 -6.81
CA ASN A 283 2.47 -9.57 -7.56
C ASN A 283 2.45 -8.09 -7.21
N GLN A 284 1.25 -7.49 -7.15
CA GLN A 284 1.08 -6.10 -6.76
C GLN A 284 1.59 -5.84 -5.33
N THR A 285 1.37 -6.78 -4.41
CA THR A 285 1.89 -6.72 -3.03
C THR A 285 3.41 -6.68 -3.02
N VAL A 286 4.09 -7.54 -3.79
CA VAL A 286 5.55 -7.54 -3.89
C VAL A 286 6.07 -6.21 -4.45
N LEU A 287 5.48 -5.71 -5.54
CA LEU A 287 5.87 -4.43 -6.13
C LEU A 287 5.69 -3.23 -5.18
N LEU A 288 4.56 -3.17 -4.47
CA LEU A 288 4.33 -2.10 -3.49
C LEU A 288 5.24 -2.22 -2.27
N SER A 289 5.59 -3.43 -1.83
CA SER A 289 6.57 -3.63 -0.75
C SER A 289 7.93 -3.03 -1.12
N LEU A 290 8.34 -3.13 -2.38
CA LEU A 290 9.59 -2.55 -2.87
C LEU A 290 9.62 -1.02 -2.78
N THR A 291 8.49 -0.35 -2.99
CA THR A 291 8.42 1.11 -2.86
C THR A 291 8.66 1.59 -1.43
N MET A 292 8.48 0.70 -0.44
CA MET A 292 8.67 0.99 0.98
C MET A 292 10.11 0.79 1.48
N VAL A 293 11.05 0.32 0.65
CA VAL A 293 12.43 0.01 1.06
C VAL A 293 13.14 1.21 1.70
N VAL A 294 13.03 2.39 1.08
CA VAL A 294 13.66 3.62 1.60
C VAL A 294 12.94 4.09 2.87
N VAL A 295 11.62 3.99 2.91
CA VAL A 295 10.81 4.34 4.08
C VAL A 295 11.11 3.41 5.25
N ALA A 296 11.30 2.12 5.00
CA ALA A 296 11.70 1.14 5.99
C ALA A 296 13.07 1.48 6.63
N SER A 297 13.97 2.08 5.87
CA SER A 297 15.28 2.49 6.37
C SER A 297 15.21 3.66 7.36
N LEU A 298 14.20 4.52 7.27
CA LEU A 298 13.95 5.58 8.25
C LEU A 298 13.61 5.05 9.65
N VAL A 299 13.12 3.82 9.74
CA VAL A 299 12.80 3.16 11.01
C VAL A 299 13.86 2.14 11.42
N GLY A 300 15.06 2.22 10.85
CA GLY A 300 16.21 1.43 11.25
C GLY A 300 16.40 0.12 10.49
N ALA A 301 15.73 -0.08 9.35
CA ALA A 301 16.07 -1.17 8.44
C ALA A 301 17.40 -0.88 7.75
N LYS A 302 18.29 -1.88 7.77
CA LYS A 302 19.53 -1.87 7.00
C LYS A 302 19.26 -2.36 5.56
N GLY A 303 20.20 -2.13 4.66
CA GLY A 303 20.12 -2.60 3.28
C GLY A 303 20.27 -1.46 2.27
N LEU A 304 19.88 -1.71 1.02
CA LEU A 304 19.97 -0.73 -0.09
C LEU A 304 19.16 0.55 0.16
N GLY A 305 18.08 0.48 0.90
CA GLY A 305 17.28 1.66 1.23
C GLY A 305 18.04 2.66 2.11
N LEU A 306 18.90 2.16 3.00
CA LEU A 306 19.75 3.02 3.84
C LEU A 306 20.76 3.77 2.98
N GLU A 307 21.39 3.11 1.99
CA GLU A 307 22.31 3.75 1.06
C GLU A 307 21.66 4.91 0.29
N VAL A 308 20.42 4.71 -0.17
CA VAL A 308 19.64 5.78 -0.83
C VAL A 308 19.33 6.90 0.14
N LEU A 309 18.94 6.57 1.37
CA LEU A 309 18.62 7.55 2.41
C LEU A 309 19.85 8.41 2.77
N GLU A 310 21.00 7.78 2.98
CA GLU A 310 22.27 8.47 3.25
C GLU A 310 22.68 9.34 2.05
N ALA A 311 22.56 8.82 0.84
CA ALA A 311 22.83 9.58 -0.38
C ALA A 311 21.94 10.84 -0.50
N LEU A 312 20.67 10.76 -0.09
CA LEU A 312 19.76 11.91 -0.02
C LEU A 312 20.19 12.92 1.06
N GLN A 313 20.58 12.45 2.24
CA GLN A 313 20.99 13.31 3.36
C GLN A 313 22.27 14.06 3.07
N TYR A 314 23.24 13.41 2.42
CA TYR A 314 24.55 13.99 2.10
C TYR A 314 24.66 14.51 0.67
N THR A 315 23.57 14.52 -0.10
CA THR A 315 23.55 14.95 -1.51
C THR A 315 24.55 14.21 -2.40
N ASN A 316 24.80 12.94 -2.08
CA ASN A 316 25.71 12.09 -2.86
C ASN A 316 24.97 11.45 -4.05
N VAL A 317 24.88 12.18 -5.16
CA VAL A 317 24.12 11.79 -6.35
C VAL A 317 24.59 10.45 -6.92
N GLY A 318 25.91 10.22 -6.98
CA GLY A 318 26.48 8.98 -7.55
C GLY A 318 26.06 7.74 -6.76
N GLN A 319 26.22 7.76 -5.43
CA GLN A 319 25.81 6.67 -4.54
C GLN A 319 24.30 6.43 -4.62
N GLY A 320 23.50 7.50 -4.60
CA GLY A 320 22.04 7.40 -4.67
C GLY A 320 21.54 6.76 -5.95
N ILE A 321 22.11 7.10 -7.10
CA ILE A 321 21.75 6.49 -8.40
C ILE A 321 22.15 5.02 -8.42
N LEU A 322 23.37 4.66 -8.02
CA LEU A 322 23.84 3.28 -8.05
C LEU A 322 23.02 2.38 -7.10
N ALA A 323 22.74 2.85 -5.88
CA ALA A 323 21.89 2.13 -4.93
C ALA A 323 20.43 2.03 -5.42
N GLY A 324 19.88 3.10 -6.03
CA GLY A 324 18.55 3.10 -6.63
C GLY A 324 18.41 2.09 -7.76
N ILE A 325 19.43 1.96 -8.63
CA ILE A 325 19.49 0.93 -9.69
C ILE A 325 19.56 -0.47 -9.07
N ALA A 326 20.31 -0.66 -7.97
CA ALA A 326 20.36 -1.94 -7.27
C ALA A 326 18.99 -2.34 -6.69
N ILE A 327 18.24 -1.39 -6.11
CA ILE A 327 16.85 -1.63 -5.66
C ILE A 327 15.95 -2.02 -6.84
N LEU A 328 16.05 -1.30 -7.97
CA LEU A 328 15.32 -1.64 -9.19
C LEU A 328 15.63 -3.06 -9.67
N PHE A 329 16.88 -3.49 -9.62
CA PHE A 329 17.25 -4.84 -10.01
C PHE A 329 16.71 -5.90 -9.06
N CYS A 330 16.71 -5.67 -7.73
CA CYS A 330 16.04 -6.52 -6.78
C CYS A 330 14.54 -6.63 -7.10
N ALA A 331 13.90 -5.51 -7.45
CA ALA A 331 12.50 -5.45 -7.85
C ALA A 331 12.22 -6.34 -9.06
N LEU A 332 13.01 -6.18 -10.12
CA LEU A 332 12.83 -6.91 -11.37
C LEU A 332 13.08 -8.42 -11.21
N ILE A 333 14.04 -8.81 -10.37
CA ILE A 333 14.31 -10.23 -10.05
C ILE A 333 13.08 -10.84 -9.34
N LEU A 334 12.59 -10.19 -8.27
CA LEU A 334 11.45 -10.67 -7.52
C LEU A 334 10.18 -10.74 -8.38
N ASP A 335 9.94 -9.72 -9.21
CA ASP A 335 8.84 -9.67 -10.15
C ASP A 335 8.88 -10.87 -11.12
N LYS A 336 10.04 -11.21 -11.70
CA LYS A 336 10.19 -12.35 -12.60
C LYS A 336 9.98 -13.69 -11.90
N ILE A 337 10.38 -13.81 -10.64
CA ILE A 337 10.13 -15.03 -9.86
C ILE A 337 8.64 -15.22 -9.60
N VAL A 338 7.94 -14.13 -9.23
CA VAL A 338 6.52 -14.20 -8.83
C VAL A 338 5.57 -14.29 -10.03
N GLN A 339 5.79 -13.51 -11.10
CA GLN A 339 4.90 -13.52 -12.28
C GLN A 339 5.02 -14.81 -13.10
N GLY A 340 6.20 -15.43 -13.11
CA GLY A 340 6.46 -16.58 -13.94
C GLY A 340 6.37 -16.28 -15.46
N LYS A 341 6.29 -17.34 -16.26
CA LYS A 341 6.12 -17.25 -17.70
C LYS A 341 4.70 -16.76 -18.00
N LYS A 342 4.54 -15.54 -18.49
CA LYS A 342 3.29 -15.15 -19.14
C LYS A 342 3.07 -16.12 -20.30
N ASN A 343 2.04 -16.98 -20.21
CA ASN A 343 1.59 -17.73 -21.37
C ASN A 343 1.14 -16.70 -22.41
N SER A 344 2.01 -16.44 -23.38
CA SER A 344 1.68 -15.71 -24.60
C SER A 344 0.84 -16.60 -25.50
#